data_e704cae14fd1d4d9abf5fbf4f9367e94
#
_entry.id   e704cae14fd1d4d9abf5fbf4f9367e94
#
_cell.length_a   1.000
_cell.length_b   1.000
_cell.length_c   1.000
_cell.angle_alpha   90.00
_cell.angle_beta   90.00
_cell.angle_gamma   90.00
#
_symmetry.space_group_name_H-M   'P 1'
#
loop_
_entity.id
_entity.type
_entity.pdbx_description
1 polymer ?
#
loop_
_entity_poly.entity_id
_entity_poly.type
_entity_poly.pdbx_seq_one_letter_code
_entity_poly.pdbx_strand_id
1 'polypeptide(L)'
;MESVFICLVLLFLMVISGVITRFIPHLPTPLIQITIGTVIATLFPTFDVGFNPELFMLLFIPPLLFNDSWHFPKREFLLYTRPIIMLSIGLVFFTVAGIGYLVHWLIPLIPLPAAFALAAALSPTDAVSLRSMTAGHRIPERIMHILQGEALLNDASGLVSYKLAVAAMVTGFFSFKSATWSLLIISLGGITVGVFLTYVFMSLLGKITIHSAQETTTENLLLLLLPFTVYLAAEKLGFSGVLATVAAGFTVDRAGFLDRTMAKMRIEGHFFWGVLDFTLNGIIFILLGLYLPHSIKFLATTGYSLTQYAGIVFLITFTLIFLRTLWIYLTLPFEALISRRNRSTWRFPNIKIISVFSLGGVRGAIALAAILSLPHLIDGAPFPSRKLLIILVIGVVLCSLIMSSLLLPLMTPGLKKLIHKHSQDEENEAVLALTKAAVEAIKTKSSILCNEVNEREKEVCLDVANKIIESFNQFIVSNHGSESEKIESLLALTFERQLRYAALEGAHQELRLLRKERKINNTTMMKIISTLDLRQITLYTEHQAVSNSLDKKVSATTNPKPSPSIS
;
A
#
# COMPACT_ATOMS: atom_id res chain seq x y z
N MET A 1 6.98 32.29 5.36
CA MET A 1 7.41 31.82 6.69
C MET A 1 6.34 30.87 7.29
N GLU A 2 5.06 31.25 7.29
CA GLU A 2 3.96 30.43 7.84
C GLU A 2 3.81 29.04 7.18
N SER A 3 3.83 28.96 5.85
CA SER A 3 3.70 27.67 5.14
C SER A 3 4.84 26.70 5.46
N VAL A 4 6.07 27.19 5.63
CA VAL A 4 7.22 26.36 6.02
C VAL A 4 7.07 25.87 7.46
N PHE A 5 6.61 26.75 8.37
CA PHE A 5 6.33 26.38 9.75
C PHE A 5 5.25 25.31 9.85
N ILE A 6 4.15 25.44 9.10
CA ILE A 6 3.08 24.44 9.03
C ILE A 6 3.63 23.10 8.55
N CYS A 7 4.43 23.08 7.47
CA CYS A 7 5.02 21.85 6.95
C CYS A 7 5.91 21.16 8.00
N LEU A 8 6.76 21.91 8.71
CA LEU A 8 7.62 21.38 9.77
C LEU A 8 6.79 20.82 10.95
N VAL A 9 5.72 21.52 11.35
CA VAL A 9 4.82 21.04 12.39
C VAL A 9 4.14 19.73 11.97
N LEU A 10 3.62 19.63 10.75
CA LEU A 10 2.99 18.40 10.24
C LEU A 10 3.99 17.23 10.23
N LEU A 11 5.22 17.45 9.77
CA LEU A 11 6.27 16.43 9.81
C LEU A 11 6.62 16.01 11.24
N PHE A 12 6.68 16.97 12.18
CA PHE A 12 6.93 16.68 13.59
C PHE A 12 5.79 15.84 14.20
N LEU A 13 4.54 16.18 13.92
CA LEU A 13 3.38 15.41 14.36
C LEU A 13 3.38 13.99 13.77
N MET A 14 3.87 13.83 12.54
CA MET A 14 4.08 12.51 11.94
C MET A 14 5.07 11.67 12.72
N VAL A 15 6.22 12.25 13.11
CA VAL A 15 7.21 11.53 13.95
C VAL A 15 6.59 11.12 15.27
N ILE A 16 5.86 12.03 15.94
CA ILE A 16 5.13 11.73 17.19
C ILE A 16 4.14 10.57 16.97
N SER A 17 3.37 10.60 15.89
CA SER A 17 2.41 9.51 15.59
C SER A 17 3.09 8.16 15.44
N GLY A 18 4.24 8.12 14.75
CA GLY A 18 5.05 6.91 14.57
C GLY A 18 5.60 6.37 15.89
N VAL A 19 6.00 7.26 16.80
CA VAL A 19 6.44 6.87 18.15
C VAL A 19 5.27 6.31 18.96
N ILE A 20 4.12 6.99 18.99
CA ILE A 20 2.94 6.56 19.74
C ILE A 20 2.42 5.20 19.23
N THR A 21 2.43 4.96 17.92
CA THR A 21 2.01 3.68 17.34
C THR A 21 2.84 2.50 17.87
N ARG A 22 4.12 2.70 18.20
CA ARG A 22 4.97 1.65 18.78
C ARG A 22 4.58 1.28 20.22
N PHE A 23 4.07 2.25 20.99
CA PHE A 23 3.61 2.02 22.35
C PHE A 23 2.18 1.48 22.41
N ILE A 24 1.34 1.77 21.40
CA ILE A 24 -0.06 1.36 21.36
C ILE A 24 -0.34 0.58 20.05
N PRO A 25 0.21 -0.64 19.90
CA PRO A 25 0.12 -1.40 18.63
C PRO A 25 -1.30 -1.90 18.31
N HIS A 26 -2.24 -1.82 19.26
CA HIS A 26 -3.63 -2.24 19.08
C HIS A 26 -4.48 -1.18 18.37
N LEU A 27 -4.06 0.09 18.36
CA LEU A 27 -4.76 1.16 17.66
C LEU A 27 -4.19 1.33 16.24
N PRO A 28 -5.05 1.36 15.22
CA PRO A 28 -4.62 1.68 13.87
C PRO A 28 -3.97 3.05 13.78
N THR A 29 -2.85 3.13 13.07
CA THR A 29 -2.08 4.37 12.86
C THR A 29 -2.94 5.56 12.41
N PRO A 30 -3.89 5.41 11.46
CA PRO A 30 -4.76 6.50 11.05
C PRO A 30 -5.57 7.13 12.19
N LEU A 31 -6.08 6.32 13.14
CA LEU A 31 -6.85 6.85 14.29
C LEU A 31 -5.96 7.66 15.24
N ILE A 32 -4.71 7.22 15.45
CA ILE A 32 -3.73 7.97 16.25
C ILE A 32 -3.45 9.32 15.59
N GLN A 33 -3.23 9.34 14.29
CA GLN A 33 -2.95 10.53 13.50
C GLN A 33 -4.11 11.54 13.53
N ILE A 34 -5.34 11.06 13.35
CA ILE A 34 -6.55 11.89 13.47
C ILE A 34 -6.67 12.47 14.89
N THR A 35 -6.44 11.65 15.91
CA THR A 35 -6.51 12.10 17.31
C THR A 35 -5.47 13.19 17.59
N ILE A 36 -4.23 13.04 17.14
CA ILE A 36 -3.18 14.04 17.27
C ILE A 36 -3.60 15.35 16.60
N GLY A 37 -4.07 15.28 15.34
CA GLY A 37 -4.55 16.46 14.62
C GLY A 37 -5.70 17.16 15.36
N THR A 38 -6.65 16.40 15.89
CA THR A 38 -7.79 16.94 16.66
C THR A 38 -7.33 17.63 17.96
N VAL A 39 -6.39 17.01 18.69
CA VAL A 39 -5.83 17.60 19.92
C VAL A 39 -5.13 18.92 19.61
N ILE A 40 -4.29 18.96 18.56
CA ILE A 40 -3.60 20.19 18.16
C ILE A 40 -4.59 21.29 17.77
N ALA A 41 -5.61 20.99 16.98
CA ALA A 41 -6.63 21.97 16.57
C ALA A 41 -7.49 22.49 17.76
N THR A 42 -7.65 21.68 18.80
CA THR A 42 -8.36 22.12 20.01
C THR A 42 -7.49 22.98 20.93
N LEU A 43 -6.20 22.64 21.05
CA LEU A 43 -5.24 23.40 21.88
C LEU A 43 -4.81 24.71 21.22
N PHE A 44 -4.71 24.73 19.89
CA PHE A 44 -4.26 25.89 19.11
C PHE A 44 -5.30 26.26 18.03
N PRO A 45 -6.42 26.92 18.41
CA PRO A 45 -7.52 27.23 17.47
C PRO A 45 -7.12 28.19 16.34
N THR A 46 -6.03 28.91 16.50
CA THR A 46 -5.47 29.82 15.49
C THR A 46 -4.61 29.12 14.44
N PHE A 47 -4.31 27.82 14.64
CA PHE A 47 -3.54 27.04 13.70
C PHE A 47 -4.45 26.60 12.54
N ASP A 48 -4.53 27.47 11.53
CA ASP A 48 -5.27 27.18 10.30
C ASP A 48 -4.30 26.80 9.19
N VAL A 49 -4.47 25.60 8.67
CA VAL A 49 -3.73 25.14 7.51
C VAL A 49 -4.49 25.59 6.28
N GLY A 50 -4.06 26.72 5.70
CA GLY A 50 -4.61 27.20 4.43
C GLY A 50 -4.54 26.11 3.36
N PHE A 51 -5.65 25.41 3.15
CA PHE A 51 -5.72 24.26 2.26
C PHE A 51 -6.00 24.70 0.83
N ASN A 52 -5.04 24.49 -0.08
CA ASN A 52 -5.27 24.59 -1.51
C ASN A 52 -5.57 23.19 -2.07
N PRO A 53 -6.83 22.92 -2.47
CA PRO A 53 -7.24 21.59 -2.93
C PRO A 53 -6.46 21.12 -4.17
N GLU A 54 -6.14 22.02 -5.09
CA GLU A 54 -5.44 21.67 -6.34
C GLU A 54 -4.00 21.24 -6.05
N LEU A 55 -3.29 21.98 -5.19
CA LEU A 55 -1.94 21.62 -4.76
C LEU A 55 -1.95 20.30 -3.98
N PHE A 56 -2.97 20.08 -3.16
CA PHE A 56 -3.11 18.83 -2.41
C PHE A 56 -3.32 17.65 -3.34
N MET A 57 -4.25 17.76 -4.30
CA MET A 57 -4.50 16.72 -5.29
C MET A 57 -3.23 16.38 -6.08
N LEU A 58 -2.46 17.40 -6.46
CA LEU A 58 -1.22 17.23 -7.21
C LEU A 58 -0.09 16.61 -6.37
N LEU A 59 0.06 17.04 -5.11
CA LEU A 59 1.20 16.65 -4.29
C LEU A 59 1.04 15.25 -3.69
N PHE A 60 -0.18 14.87 -3.30
CA PHE A 60 -0.44 13.64 -2.55
C PHE A 60 -0.91 12.47 -3.42
N ILE A 61 -1.84 12.71 -4.34
CA ILE A 61 -2.48 11.62 -5.08
C ILE A 61 -1.52 10.91 -6.04
N PRO A 62 -0.74 11.58 -6.90
CA PRO A 62 0.12 10.90 -7.86
C PRO A 62 1.15 9.97 -7.21
N PRO A 63 1.96 10.40 -6.22
CA PRO A 63 2.96 9.51 -5.65
C PRO A 63 2.35 8.32 -4.87
N LEU A 64 1.21 8.53 -4.17
CA LEU A 64 0.54 7.45 -3.45
C LEU A 64 -0.01 6.38 -4.40
N LEU A 65 -0.77 6.79 -5.42
CA LEU A 65 -1.33 5.85 -6.40
C LEU A 65 -0.26 5.15 -7.24
N PHE A 66 0.81 5.86 -7.57
CA PHE A 66 1.95 5.27 -8.25
C PHE A 66 2.62 4.19 -7.39
N ASN A 67 2.90 4.50 -6.13
CA ASN A 67 3.51 3.56 -5.19
C ASN A 67 2.64 2.32 -4.99
N ASP A 68 1.34 2.48 -4.76
CA ASP A 68 0.40 1.39 -4.60
C ASP A 68 0.29 0.51 -5.86
N SER A 69 0.23 1.12 -7.05
CA SER A 69 0.15 0.40 -8.32
C SER A 69 1.45 -0.30 -8.71
N TRP A 70 2.59 0.29 -8.38
CA TRP A 70 3.90 -0.30 -8.64
C TRP A 70 4.13 -1.55 -7.79
N HIS A 71 3.83 -1.48 -6.49
CA HIS A 71 4.02 -2.61 -5.55
C HIS A 71 2.89 -3.63 -5.59
N PHE A 72 1.82 -3.37 -6.36
CA PHE A 72 0.72 -4.32 -6.49
C PHE A 72 1.16 -5.59 -7.26
N PRO A 73 0.87 -6.80 -6.75
CA PRO A 73 1.23 -8.04 -7.42
C PRO A 73 0.43 -8.22 -8.73
N LYS A 74 1.11 -8.09 -9.86
CA LYS A 74 0.51 -8.02 -11.20
C LYS A 74 -0.10 -9.36 -11.65
N ARG A 75 0.46 -10.49 -11.21
CA ARG A 75 -0.09 -11.83 -11.46
C ARG A 75 -1.45 -12.00 -10.80
N GLU A 76 -1.57 -11.59 -9.55
CA GLU A 76 -2.79 -11.65 -8.76
C GLU A 76 -3.85 -10.70 -9.30
N PHE A 77 -3.45 -9.53 -9.81
CA PHE A 77 -4.34 -8.63 -10.53
C PHE A 77 -4.99 -9.31 -11.74
N LEU A 78 -4.19 -9.98 -12.56
CA LEU A 78 -4.70 -10.70 -13.74
C LEU A 78 -5.58 -11.90 -13.34
N LEU A 79 -5.24 -12.60 -12.25
CA LEU A 79 -6.03 -13.71 -11.72
C LEU A 79 -7.38 -13.27 -11.18
N TYR A 80 -7.44 -12.13 -10.51
CA TYR A 80 -8.64 -11.61 -9.84
C TYR A 80 -9.23 -10.37 -10.55
N THR A 81 -8.90 -10.14 -11.81
CA THR A 81 -9.37 -8.99 -12.60
C THR A 81 -10.90 -8.83 -12.54
N ARG A 82 -11.66 -9.93 -12.66
CA ARG A 82 -13.13 -9.88 -12.66
C ARG A 82 -13.70 -9.36 -11.36
N PRO A 83 -13.44 -9.97 -10.17
CA PRO A 83 -13.95 -9.43 -8.92
C PRO A 83 -13.41 -8.01 -8.64
N ILE A 84 -12.16 -7.71 -9.01
CA ILE A 84 -11.59 -6.36 -8.85
C ILE A 84 -12.40 -5.34 -9.69
N ILE A 85 -12.65 -5.58 -10.96
CA ILE A 85 -13.43 -4.67 -11.82
C ILE A 85 -14.87 -4.53 -11.33
N MET A 86 -15.51 -5.64 -10.93
CA MET A 86 -16.87 -5.59 -10.41
C MET A 86 -16.98 -4.75 -9.13
N LEU A 87 -15.99 -4.81 -8.25
CA LEU A 87 -15.95 -4.02 -7.02
C LEU A 87 -15.50 -2.57 -7.29
N SER A 88 -14.53 -2.35 -8.17
CA SER A 88 -13.97 -1.01 -8.38
C SER A 88 -14.80 -0.13 -9.33
N ILE A 89 -15.56 -0.70 -10.22
CA ILE A 89 -16.41 0.04 -11.16
C ILE A 89 -17.88 -0.17 -10.82
N GLY A 90 -18.34 -1.41 -10.80
CA GLY A 90 -19.75 -1.73 -10.59
C GLY A 90 -20.27 -1.28 -9.23
N LEU A 91 -19.55 -1.60 -8.16
CA LEU A 91 -19.90 -1.17 -6.80
C LEU A 91 -19.82 0.35 -6.65
N VAL A 92 -18.87 1.03 -7.30
CA VAL A 92 -18.78 2.50 -7.25
C VAL A 92 -20.04 3.14 -7.78
N PHE A 93 -20.49 2.77 -9.00
CA PHE A 93 -21.73 3.30 -9.56
C PHE A 93 -22.96 2.94 -8.74
N PHE A 94 -23.03 1.71 -8.23
CA PHE A 94 -24.11 1.28 -7.33
C PHE A 94 -24.14 2.10 -6.04
N THR A 95 -22.99 2.36 -5.45
CA THR A 95 -22.83 3.18 -4.24
C THR A 95 -23.18 4.64 -4.51
N VAL A 96 -22.69 5.22 -5.63
CA VAL A 96 -23.00 6.61 -6.02
C VAL A 96 -24.49 6.80 -6.18
N ALA A 97 -25.18 5.89 -6.87
CA ALA A 97 -26.62 5.94 -7.00
C ALA A 97 -27.32 5.79 -5.64
N GLY A 98 -27.02 4.73 -4.88
CA GLY A 98 -27.70 4.45 -3.61
C GLY A 98 -27.52 5.54 -2.56
N ILE A 99 -26.28 5.97 -2.32
CA ILE A 99 -25.97 7.03 -1.34
C ILE A 99 -26.42 8.41 -1.85
N GLY A 100 -26.26 8.70 -3.14
CA GLY A 100 -26.69 9.98 -3.72
C GLY A 100 -28.19 10.21 -3.53
N TYR A 101 -29.03 9.23 -3.85
CA TYR A 101 -30.48 9.33 -3.60
C TYR A 101 -30.80 9.35 -2.10
N LEU A 102 -30.14 8.56 -1.29
CA LEU A 102 -30.35 8.55 0.18
C LEU A 102 -30.06 9.92 0.78
N VAL A 103 -28.91 10.53 0.46
CA VAL A 103 -28.51 11.84 0.99
C VAL A 103 -29.45 12.94 0.55
N HIS A 104 -29.85 12.94 -0.72
CA HIS A 104 -30.83 13.92 -1.22
C HIS A 104 -32.19 13.78 -0.54
N TRP A 105 -32.64 12.53 -0.29
CA TRP A 105 -33.88 12.27 0.44
C TRP A 105 -33.80 12.68 1.91
N LEU A 106 -32.66 12.40 2.57
CA LEU A 106 -32.45 12.66 3.99
C LEU A 106 -32.24 14.15 4.28
N ILE A 107 -31.57 14.85 3.35
CA ILE A 107 -31.24 16.27 3.48
C ILE A 107 -31.67 16.98 2.17
N PRO A 108 -32.95 17.36 2.02
CA PRO A 108 -33.46 17.99 0.79
C PRO A 108 -32.76 19.31 0.42
N LEU A 109 -32.06 19.93 1.36
CA LEU A 109 -31.24 21.13 1.14
C LEU A 109 -30.04 20.86 0.19
N ILE A 110 -29.61 19.60 0.05
CA ILE A 110 -28.51 19.20 -0.82
C ILE A 110 -29.09 18.84 -2.20
N PRO A 111 -28.77 19.59 -3.28
CA PRO A 111 -29.21 19.26 -4.63
C PRO A 111 -28.70 17.86 -5.04
N LEU A 112 -29.46 17.17 -5.89
CA LEU A 112 -29.14 15.80 -6.30
C LEU A 112 -27.72 15.65 -6.92
N PRO A 113 -27.24 16.54 -7.81
CA PRO A 113 -25.85 16.44 -8.29
C PRO A 113 -24.80 16.60 -7.19
N ALA A 114 -25.05 17.47 -6.20
CA ALA A 114 -24.14 17.64 -5.06
C ALA A 114 -24.16 16.41 -4.13
N ALA A 115 -25.32 15.75 -3.98
CA ALA A 115 -25.43 14.48 -3.27
C ALA A 115 -24.68 13.34 -4.00
N PHE A 116 -24.73 13.30 -5.33
CA PHE A 116 -23.92 12.38 -6.14
C PHE A 116 -22.42 12.68 -6.04
N ALA A 117 -22.02 13.96 -5.98
CA ALA A 117 -20.63 14.32 -5.74
C ALA A 117 -20.13 13.83 -4.37
N LEU A 118 -20.95 13.99 -3.31
CA LEU A 118 -20.67 13.43 -2.00
C LEU A 118 -20.53 11.90 -2.04
N ALA A 119 -21.49 11.22 -2.66
CA ALA A 119 -21.49 9.77 -2.79
C ALA A 119 -20.27 9.25 -3.56
N ALA A 120 -19.89 9.94 -4.65
CA ALA A 120 -18.71 9.63 -5.44
C ALA A 120 -17.40 9.86 -4.65
N ALA A 121 -17.31 10.94 -3.88
CA ALA A 121 -16.18 11.18 -2.96
C ALA A 121 -16.06 10.11 -1.86
N LEU A 122 -17.19 9.55 -1.40
CA LEU A 122 -17.24 8.48 -0.40
C LEU A 122 -17.07 7.08 -0.98
N SER A 123 -17.09 6.91 -2.31
CA SER A 123 -17.00 5.58 -2.93
C SER A 123 -15.59 4.96 -2.88
N PRO A 124 -14.47 5.70 -2.99
CA PRO A 124 -13.12 5.17 -2.84
C PRO A 124 -12.89 4.50 -1.49
N THR A 125 -12.05 3.45 -1.47
CA THR A 125 -11.69 2.70 -0.27
C THR A 125 -10.19 2.73 -0.04
N ASP A 126 -9.76 2.67 1.22
CA ASP A 126 -8.37 2.83 1.63
C ASP A 126 -7.74 1.50 2.03
N ALA A 127 -6.89 0.97 1.14
CA ALA A 127 -6.15 -0.26 1.40
C ALA A 127 -5.06 -0.10 2.47
N VAL A 128 -4.51 1.11 2.65
CA VAL A 128 -3.45 1.38 3.64
C VAL A 128 -4.02 1.30 5.05
N SER A 129 -5.15 1.97 5.29
CA SER A 129 -5.87 1.86 6.56
C SER A 129 -6.29 0.42 6.85
N LEU A 130 -6.77 -0.31 5.84
CA LEU A 130 -7.12 -1.72 5.98
C LEU A 130 -5.91 -2.57 6.42
N ARG A 131 -4.75 -2.40 5.79
CA ARG A 131 -3.52 -3.10 6.19
C ARG A 131 -3.13 -2.80 7.63
N SER A 132 -3.19 -1.54 8.05
CA SER A 132 -2.86 -1.13 9.42
C SER A 132 -3.80 -1.75 10.47
N MET A 133 -5.09 -1.86 10.16
CA MET A 133 -6.10 -2.48 11.04
C MET A 133 -5.98 -4.00 11.12
N THR A 134 -5.42 -4.62 10.10
CA THR A 134 -5.25 -6.07 10.00
C THR A 134 -3.84 -6.53 10.38
N ALA A 135 -2.95 -5.61 10.75
CA ALA A 135 -1.62 -5.91 11.27
C ALA A 135 -1.75 -6.84 12.50
N GLY A 136 -1.16 -8.03 12.43
CA GLY A 136 -1.31 -9.08 13.45
C GLY A 136 -2.53 -10.01 13.28
N HIS A 137 -3.49 -9.70 12.42
CA HIS A 137 -4.62 -10.55 12.07
C HIS A 137 -4.44 -11.06 10.64
N ARG A 138 -4.20 -12.34 10.44
CA ARG A 138 -3.95 -12.90 9.11
C ARG A 138 -5.25 -13.04 8.34
N ILE A 139 -5.53 -12.05 7.48
CA ILE A 139 -6.53 -12.16 6.42
C ILE A 139 -5.93 -13.01 5.28
N PRO A 140 -6.74 -13.86 4.62
CA PRO A 140 -6.33 -14.56 3.40
C PRO A 140 -5.72 -13.61 2.36
N GLU A 141 -4.54 -13.94 1.84
CA GLU A 141 -3.84 -13.14 0.83
C GLU A 141 -4.75 -12.85 -0.38
N ARG A 142 -5.51 -13.85 -0.82
CA ARG A 142 -6.51 -13.68 -1.89
C ARG A 142 -7.50 -12.54 -1.61
N ILE A 143 -8.02 -12.45 -0.39
CA ILE A 143 -8.96 -11.40 0.00
C ILE A 143 -8.25 -10.04 0.00
N MET A 144 -7.04 -10.00 0.55
CA MET A 144 -6.24 -8.80 0.61
C MET A 144 -5.91 -8.28 -0.80
N HIS A 145 -5.48 -9.15 -1.72
CA HIS A 145 -5.21 -8.75 -3.10
C HIS A 145 -6.44 -8.22 -3.83
N ILE A 146 -7.62 -8.83 -3.63
CA ILE A 146 -8.85 -8.31 -4.23
C ILE A 146 -9.21 -6.94 -3.66
N LEU A 147 -9.13 -6.75 -2.34
CA LEU A 147 -9.43 -5.46 -1.69
C LEU A 147 -8.43 -4.36 -2.07
N GLN A 148 -7.15 -4.70 -2.19
CA GLN A 148 -6.12 -3.77 -2.65
C GLN A 148 -6.30 -3.39 -4.12
N GLY A 149 -6.59 -4.37 -4.98
CA GLY A 149 -6.87 -4.13 -6.40
C GLY A 149 -8.16 -3.33 -6.61
N GLU A 150 -9.17 -3.56 -5.77
CA GLU A 150 -10.37 -2.74 -5.73
C GLU A 150 -10.02 -1.29 -5.37
N ALA A 151 -9.32 -1.07 -4.23
CA ALA A 151 -8.96 0.26 -3.75
C ALA A 151 -8.18 1.05 -4.81
N LEU A 152 -7.23 0.40 -5.48
CA LEU A 152 -6.43 1.04 -6.52
C LEU A 152 -7.25 1.56 -7.71
N LEU A 153 -8.28 0.83 -8.14
CA LEU A 153 -9.10 1.21 -9.29
C LEU A 153 -10.34 2.02 -8.91
N ASN A 154 -10.90 1.83 -7.69
CA ASN A 154 -12.08 2.56 -7.27
C ASN A 154 -11.77 4.04 -6.97
N ASP A 155 -10.53 4.37 -6.58
CA ASP A 155 -10.06 5.75 -6.45
C ASP A 155 -10.23 6.50 -7.76
N ALA A 156 -9.81 5.88 -8.86
CA ALA A 156 -9.95 6.45 -10.19
C ALA A 156 -11.42 6.56 -10.61
N SER A 157 -12.21 5.50 -10.48
CA SER A 157 -13.63 5.50 -10.87
C SER A 157 -14.48 6.44 -10.00
N GLY A 158 -14.15 6.53 -8.70
CA GLY A 158 -14.78 7.47 -7.77
C GLY A 158 -14.49 8.93 -8.13
N LEU A 159 -13.21 9.28 -8.37
CA LEU A 159 -12.83 10.64 -8.75
C LEU A 159 -13.39 11.06 -10.11
N VAL A 160 -13.49 10.16 -11.08
CA VAL A 160 -14.15 10.46 -12.37
C VAL A 160 -15.65 10.67 -12.15
N SER A 161 -16.32 9.81 -11.37
CA SER A 161 -17.74 9.99 -11.01
C SER A 161 -17.98 11.31 -10.28
N TYR A 162 -17.04 11.69 -9.39
CA TYR A 162 -17.07 12.96 -8.69
C TYR A 162 -16.95 14.15 -9.66
N LYS A 163 -15.98 14.15 -10.57
CA LYS A 163 -15.82 15.20 -11.59
C LYS A 163 -17.09 15.34 -12.46
N LEU A 164 -17.71 14.23 -12.83
CA LEU A 164 -18.97 14.23 -13.59
C LEU A 164 -20.15 14.80 -12.79
N ALA A 165 -20.26 14.46 -11.51
CA ALA A 165 -21.30 14.99 -10.64
C ALA A 165 -21.14 16.51 -10.39
N VAL A 166 -19.90 16.97 -10.20
CA VAL A 166 -19.59 18.41 -10.08
C VAL A 166 -19.90 19.14 -11.41
N ALA A 167 -19.50 18.56 -12.54
CA ALA A 167 -19.82 19.12 -13.84
C ALA A 167 -21.35 19.23 -14.08
N ALA A 168 -22.12 18.21 -13.69
CA ALA A 168 -23.59 18.25 -13.75
C ALA A 168 -24.17 19.34 -12.85
N MET A 169 -23.55 19.63 -11.71
CA MET A 169 -23.95 20.71 -10.81
C MET A 169 -23.67 22.08 -11.41
N VAL A 170 -22.54 22.25 -12.09
CA VAL A 170 -22.16 23.52 -12.74
C VAL A 170 -22.96 23.80 -14.01
N THR A 171 -23.15 22.77 -14.85
CA THR A 171 -23.83 22.97 -16.17
C THR A 171 -25.36 22.89 -16.11
N GLY A 172 -25.90 22.34 -15.01
CA GLY A 172 -27.35 22.10 -14.87
C GLY A 172 -27.88 20.94 -15.75
N PHE A 173 -27.03 20.32 -16.59
CA PHE A 173 -27.42 19.24 -17.50
C PHE A 173 -26.63 17.97 -17.23
N PHE A 174 -27.33 16.82 -17.18
CA PHE A 174 -26.74 15.51 -17.10
C PHE A 174 -27.25 14.63 -18.25
N SER A 175 -26.33 14.16 -19.10
CA SER A 175 -26.62 13.15 -20.12
C SER A 175 -25.83 11.89 -19.85
N PHE A 176 -26.51 10.80 -19.56
CA PHE A 176 -25.89 9.52 -19.29
C PHE A 176 -25.00 9.02 -20.44
N LYS A 177 -25.48 9.19 -21.70
CA LYS A 177 -24.72 8.80 -22.90
C LYS A 177 -23.42 9.60 -23.04
N SER A 178 -23.50 10.92 -22.89
CA SER A 178 -22.32 11.79 -22.95
C SER A 178 -21.35 11.52 -21.80
N ALA A 179 -21.87 11.34 -20.58
CA ALA A 179 -21.08 11.02 -19.41
C ALA A 179 -20.31 9.70 -19.57
N THR A 180 -20.97 8.64 -20.05
CA THR A 180 -20.33 7.34 -20.30
C THR A 180 -19.24 7.43 -21.37
N TRP A 181 -19.52 8.14 -22.48
CA TRP A 181 -18.54 8.30 -23.56
C TRP A 181 -17.33 9.12 -23.11
N SER A 182 -17.56 10.23 -22.41
CA SER A 182 -16.49 11.05 -21.84
C SER A 182 -15.65 10.26 -20.84
N LEU A 183 -16.29 9.45 -19.97
CA LEU A 183 -15.59 8.58 -19.02
C LEU A 183 -14.66 7.60 -19.73
N LEU A 184 -15.11 6.95 -20.79
CA LEU A 184 -14.27 6.02 -21.56
C LEU A 184 -13.08 6.73 -22.21
N ILE A 185 -13.28 7.88 -22.85
CA ILE A 185 -12.20 8.64 -23.50
C ILE A 185 -11.20 9.13 -22.46
N ILE A 186 -11.66 9.73 -21.37
CA ILE A 186 -10.81 10.27 -20.30
C ILE A 186 -10.00 9.15 -19.66
N SER A 187 -10.61 7.98 -19.44
CA SER A 187 -9.96 6.83 -18.81
C SER A 187 -8.94 6.18 -19.73
N LEU A 188 -9.31 5.86 -20.97
CA LEU A 188 -8.42 5.22 -21.93
C LEU A 188 -7.26 6.14 -22.34
N GLY A 189 -7.56 7.43 -22.53
CA GLY A 189 -6.54 8.44 -22.79
C GLY A 189 -5.53 8.55 -21.65
N GLY A 190 -6.01 8.57 -20.41
CA GLY A 190 -5.14 8.56 -19.21
C GLY A 190 -4.23 7.35 -19.18
N ILE A 191 -4.79 6.15 -19.32
CA ILE A 191 -4.01 4.90 -19.35
C ILE A 191 -2.93 4.93 -20.45
N THR A 192 -3.30 5.38 -21.66
CA THR A 192 -2.38 5.45 -22.80
C THR A 192 -1.22 6.41 -22.53
N VAL A 193 -1.51 7.61 -22.00
CA VAL A 193 -0.48 8.59 -21.62
C VAL A 193 0.44 8.03 -20.53
N GLY A 194 -0.14 7.37 -19.52
CA GLY A 194 0.61 6.76 -18.42
C GLY A 194 1.59 5.71 -18.91
N VAL A 195 1.14 4.76 -19.72
CA VAL A 195 1.96 3.71 -20.30
C VAL A 195 3.06 4.32 -21.19
N PHE A 196 2.69 5.20 -22.11
CA PHE A 196 3.64 5.80 -23.06
C PHE A 196 4.76 6.57 -22.35
N LEU A 197 4.41 7.48 -21.45
CA LEU A 197 5.41 8.27 -20.72
C LEU A 197 6.32 7.40 -19.85
N THR A 198 5.78 6.34 -19.25
CA THR A 198 6.60 5.43 -18.44
C THR A 198 7.67 4.74 -19.30
N TYR A 199 7.33 4.26 -20.50
CA TYR A 199 8.33 3.69 -21.41
C TYR A 199 9.39 4.72 -21.82
N VAL A 200 9.00 5.97 -22.07
CA VAL A 200 9.94 7.06 -22.38
C VAL A 200 10.90 7.30 -21.20
N PHE A 201 10.36 7.43 -19.98
CA PHE A 201 11.16 7.62 -18.77
C PHE A 201 12.09 6.45 -18.48
N MET A 202 11.63 5.21 -18.62
CA MET A 202 12.46 4.02 -18.40
C MET A 202 13.55 3.89 -19.47
N SER A 203 13.28 4.29 -20.70
CA SER A 203 14.30 4.34 -21.75
C SER A 203 15.38 5.39 -21.45
N LEU A 204 14.97 6.56 -20.95
CA LEU A 204 15.90 7.62 -20.51
C LEU A 204 16.73 7.17 -19.32
N LEU A 205 16.08 6.60 -18.31
CA LEU A 205 16.73 6.05 -17.11
C LEU A 205 17.81 5.02 -17.50
N GLY A 206 17.50 4.06 -18.37
CA GLY A 206 18.46 3.07 -18.81
C GLY A 206 19.68 3.64 -19.53
N LYS A 207 19.52 4.75 -20.28
CA LYS A 207 20.65 5.45 -20.90
C LYS A 207 21.54 6.15 -19.88
N ILE A 208 20.95 6.74 -18.83
CA ILE A 208 21.67 7.43 -17.75
C ILE A 208 22.46 6.39 -16.94
N THR A 209 21.84 5.29 -16.54
CA THR A 209 22.45 4.23 -15.71
C THR A 209 23.70 3.63 -16.39
N ILE A 210 23.70 3.47 -17.71
CA ILE A 210 24.85 2.95 -18.45
C ILE A 210 26.07 3.89 -18.36
N HIS A 211 25.86 5.21 -18.25
CA HIS A 211 26.93 6.21 -18.22
C HIS A 211 27.39 6.59 -16.81
N SER A 212 26.60 6.31 -15.78
CA SER A 212 26.82 6.78 -14.39
C SER A 212 26.80 5.62 -13.39
N ALA A 213 27.78 4.71 -13.49
CA ALA A 213 27.81 3.47 -12.71
C ALA A 213 27.87 3.63 -11.16
N GLN A 214 27.89 4.85 -10.60
CA GLN A 214 28.07 5.08 -9.14
C GLN A 214 27.02 5.96 -8.46
N GLU A 215 26.26 6.78 -9.16
CA GLU A 215 25.32 7.71 -8.56
C GLU A 215 23.85 7.28 -8.78
N THR A 216 23.20 6.81 -7.72
CA THR A 216 21.79 6.38 -7.74
C THR A 216 20.82 7.51 -7.43
N THR A 217 21.31 8.67 -6.96
CA THR A 217 20.47 9.79 -6.50
C THR A 217 19.68 10.43 -7.65
N THR A 218 20.31 10.69 -8.79
CA THR A 218 19.65 11.27 -9.97
C THR A 218 18.59 10.33 -10.54
N GLU A 219 18.85 9.04 -10.52
CA GLU A 219 17.93 7.99 -10.97
C GLU A 219 16.71 7.90 -10.08
N ASN A 220 16.89 7.95 -8.75
CA ASN A 220 15.79 7.97 -7.79
C ASN A 220 14.95 9.25 -7.88
N LEU A 221 15.56 10.42 -8.13
CA LEU A 221 14.85 11.66 -8.39
C LEU A 221 14.03 11.58 -9.69
N LEU A 222 14.57 10.99 -10.74
CA LEU A 222 13.83 10.80 -11.99
C LEU A 222 12.59 9.91 -11.75
N LEU A 223 12.77 8.83 -10.99
CA LEU A 223 11.65 7.95 -10.63
C LEU A 223 10.60 8.66 -9.77
N LEU A 224 11.02 9.55 -8.86
CA LEU A 224 10.11 10.38 -8.06
C LEU A 224 9.32 11.36 -8.94
N LEU A 225 9.92 11.91 -9.98
CA LEU A 225 9.26 12.86 -10.88
C LEU A 225 8.25 12.19 -11.82
N LEU A 226 8.38 10.89 -12.07
CA LEU A 226 7.54 10.15 -13.01
C LEU A 226 6.03 10.30 -12.71
N PRO A 227 5.52 10.01 -11.48
CA PRO A 227 4.08 10.13 -11.20
C PRO A 227 3.55 11.55 -11.40
N PHE A 228 4.29 12.58 -11.01
CA PHE A 228 3.89 13.97 -11.19
C PHE A 228 3.83 14.36 -12.66
N THR A 229 4.86 13.96 -13.44
CA THR A 229 4.92 14.26 -14.88
C THR A 229 3.78 13.58 -15.62
N VAL A 230 3.52 12.32 -15.32
CA VAL A 230 2.44 11.55 -15.95
C VAL A 230 1.08 12.13 -15.60
N TYR A 231 0.85 12.46 -14.33
CA TYR A 231 -0.39 13.09 -13.86
C TYR A 231 -0.66 14.42 -14.56
N LEU A 232 0.33 15.33 -14.52
CA LEU A 232 0.20 16.66 -15.13
C LEU A 232 0.05 16.59 -16.65
N ALA A 233 0.76 15.71 -17.32
CA ALA A 233 0.64 15.54 -18.76
C ALA A 233 -0.76 15.06 -19.16
N ALA A 234 -1.30 14.07 -18.44
CA ALA A 234 -2.64 13.55 -18.70
C ALA A 234 -3.72 14.62 -18.43
N GLU A 235 -3.68 15.34 -17.30
CA GLU A 235 -4.64 16.40 -16.98
C GLU A 235 -4.58 17.55 -17.99
N LYS A 236 -3.39 17.96 -18.44
CA LYS A 236 -3.24 18.98 -19.51
C LYS A 236 -3.82 18.54 -20.84
N LEU A 237 -3.81 17.26 -21.16
CA LEU A 237 -4.42 16.69 -22.36
C LEU A 237 -5.93 16.45 -22.20
N GLY A 238 -6.51 16.76 -21.04
CA GLY A 238 -7.94 16.52 -20.75
C GLY A 238 -8.26 15.07 -20.39
N PHE A 239 -7.26 14.25 -20.05
CA PHE A 239 -7.43 12.87 -19.64
C PHE A 239 -7.29 12.71 -18.11
N SER A 240 -7.57 11.51 -17.60
CA SER A 240 -7.46 11.23 -16.16
C SER A 240 -6.00 11.08 -15.73
N GLY A 241 -5.48 12.06 -15.00
CA GLY A 241 -4.15 11.99 -14.36
C GLY A 241 -4.05 10.85 -13.36
N VAL A 242 -5.14 10.55 -12.65
CA VAL A 242 -5.23 9.43 -11.69
C VAL A 242 -4.98 8.08 -12.37
N LEU A 243 -5.74 7.79 -13.44
CA LEU A 243 -5.57 6.54 -14.20
C LEU A 243 -4.23 6.47 -14.93
N ALA A 244 -3.72 7.61 -15.39
CA ALA A 244 -2.40 7.69 -16.00
C ALA A 244 -1.31 7.29 -15.00
N THR A 245 -1.38 7.78 -13.78
CA THR A 245 -0.43 7.46 -12.70
C THR A 245 -0.49 5.99 -12.29
N VAL A 246 -1.69 5.44 -12.14
CA VAL A 246 -1.90 4.00 -11.87
C VAL A 246 -1.32 3.15 -13.00
N ALA A 247 -1.60 3.49 -14.26
CA ALA A 247 -1.06 2.79 -15.41
C ALA A 247 0.47 2.88 -15.47
N ALA A 248 1.05 4.01 -15.08
CA ALA A 248 2.49 4.19 -14.96
C ALA A 248 3.10 3.20 -13.97
N GLY A 249 2.58 3.12 -12.74
CA GLY A 249 3.07 2.20 -11.72
C GLY A 249 2.99 0.72 -12.16
N PHE A 250 1.89 0.31 -12.80
CA PHE A 250 1.79 -1.05 -13.39
C PHE A 250 2.81 -1.33 -14.49
N THR A 251 3.26 -0.29 -15.19
CA THR A 251 4.10 -0.42 -16.38
C THR A 251 5.60 -0.39 -16.05
N VAL A 252 6.02 0.17 -14.92
CA VAL A 252 7.43 0.38 -14.55
C VAL A 252 8.27 -0.89 -14.71
N ASP A 253 7.84 -2.01 -14.15
CA ASP A 253 8.63 -3.26 -14.24
C ASP A 253 8.65 -3.82 -15.65
N ARG A 254 7.53 -3.74 -16.40
CA ARG A 254 7.48 -4.16 -17.81
C ARG A 254 8.32 -3.28 -18.72
N ALA A 255 8.47 -2.01 -18.37
CA ALA A 255 9.34 -1.08 -19.09
C ALA A 255 10.83 -1.32 -18.81
N GLY A 256 11.18 -2.32 -18.00
CA GLY A 256 12.54 -2.78 -17.76
C GLY A 256 13.21 -2.17 -16.54
N PHE A 257 12.43 -1.79 -15.50
CA PHE A 257 13.00 -1.29 -14.26
C PHE A 257 13.99 -2.29 -13.64
N LEU A 258 13.60 -3.56 -13.51
CA LEU A 258 14.44 -4.60 -12.91
C LEU A 258 15.73 -4.86 -13.72
N ASP A 259 15.64 -4.80 -15.03
CA ASP A 259 16.77 -5.11 -15.93
C ASP A 259 17.74 -3.94 -16.10
N ARG A 260 17.25 -2.70 -15.97
CA ARG A 260 18.00 -1.47 -16.27
C ARG A 260 18.54 -0.76 -15.05
N THR A 261 18.11 -1.15 -13.84
CA THR A 261 18.51 -0.50 -12.59
C THR A 261 19.45 -1.36 -11.77
N MET A 262 20.37 -0.71 -11.05
CA MET A 262 21.27 -1.38 -10.13
C MET A 262 20.55 -1.85 -8.86
N ALA A 263 21.02 -2.92 -8.24
CA ALA A 263 20.49 -3.43 -6.97
C ALA A 263 20.45 -2.34 -5.87
N LYS A 264 21.50 -1.50 -5.82
CA LYS A 264 21.58 -0.35 -4.90
C LYS A 264 20.41 0.61 -5.07
N MET A 265 20.09 1.01 -6.30
CA MET A 265 18.96 1.89 -6.60
C MET A 265 17.62 1.27 -6.17
N ARG A 266 17.44 -0.03 -6.38
CA ARG A 266 16.20 -0.72 -5.98
C ARG A 266 16.01 -0.73 -4.47
N ILE A 267 17.09 -0.97 -3.70
CA ILE A 267 17.05 -0.97 -2.23
C ILE A 267 16.78 0.44 -1.69
N GLU A 268 17.53 1.44 -2.16
CA GLU A 268 17.36 2.84 -1.77
C GLU A 268 15.99 3.37 -2.16
N GLY A 269 15.53 3.06 -3.37
CA GLY A 269 14.21 3.43 -3.87
C GLY A 269 13.10 2.85 -3.03
N HIS A 270 13.15 1.56 -2.69
CA HIS A 270 12.15 0.93 -1.83
C HIS A 270 12.05 1.60 -0.45
N PHE A 271 13.19 1.90 0.17
CA PHE A 271 13.21 2.62 1.45
C PHE A 271 12.63 4.03 1.31
N PHE A 272 13.04 4.77 0.28
CA PHE A 272 12.56 6.14 0.03
C PHE A 272 11.04 6.18 -0.20
N TRP A 273 10.51 5.29 -1.04
CA TRP A 273 9.07 5.19 -1.29
C TRP A 273 8.28 4.79 -0.05
N GLY A 274 8.83 3.91 0.80
CA GLY A 274 8.21 3.57 2.08
C GLY A 274 8.09 4.76 3.04
N VAL A 275 9.13 5.60 3.13
CA VAL A 275 9.10 6.83 3.94
C VAL A 275 8.10 7.84 3.37
N LEU A 276 8.09 8.01 2.04
CA LEU A 276 7.19 8.93 1.36
C LEU A 276 5.72 8.52 1.55
N ASP A 277 5.41 7.24 1.36
CA ASP A 277 4.07 6.67 1.56
C ASP A 277 3.57 6.91 2.99
N PHE A 278 4.38 6.54 3.98
CA PHE A 278 4.05 6.76 5.39
C PHE A 278 3.80 8.25 5.70
N THR A 279 4.64 9.14 5.16
CA THR A 279 4.56 10.58 5.42
C THR A 279 3.33 11.20 4.77
N LEU A 280 3.09 10.91 3.49
CA LEU A 280 1.95 11.47 2.76
C LEU A 280 0.62 10.99 3.33
N ASN A 281 0.45 9.70 3.53
CA ASN A 281 -0.76 9.14 4.14
C ASN A 281 -1.01 9.73 5.52
N GLY A 282 0.03 9.83 6.35
CA GLY A 282 -0.13 10.33 7.71
C GLY A 282 -0.45 11.83 7.78
N ILE A 283 0.14 12.67 6.93
CA ILE A 283 -0.22 14.09 6.85
C ILE A 283 -1.71 14.24 6.55
N ILE A 284 -2.26 13.43 5.63
CA ILE A 284 -3.68 13.51 5.29
C ILE A 284 -4.58 13.18 6.48
N PHE A 285 -4.25 12.15 7.26
CA PHE A 285 -5.04 11.82 8.45
C PHE A 285 -4.88 12.84 9.58
N ILE A 286 -3.70 13.46 9.74
CA ILE A 286 -3.50 14.57 10.66
C ILE A 286 -4.34 15.77 10.22
N LEU A 287 -4.37 16.11 8.93
CA LEU A 287 -5.20 17.18 8.37
C LEU A 287 -6.69 16.90 8.62
N LEU A 288 -7.15 15.67 8.42
CA LEU A 288 -8.53 15.30 8.74
C LEU A 288 -8.84 15.57 10.22
N GLY A 289 -7.91 15.24 11.12
CA GLY A 289 -8.03 15.56 12.54
C GLY A 289 -8.07 17.07 12.84
N LEU A 290 -7.24 17.86 12.13
CA LEU A 290 -7.23 19.32 12.26
C LEU A 290 -8.55 19.97 11.83
N TYR A 291 -9.21 19.43 10.80
CA TYR A 291 -10.51 19.93 10.33
C TYR A 291 -11.69 19.53 11.23
N LEU A 292 -11.55 18.51 12.06
CA LEU A 292 -12.67 17.97 12.86
C LEU A 292 -13.27 18.98 13.84
N PRO A 293 -12.50 19.69 14.70
CA PRO A 293 -13.07 20.67 15.64
C PRO A 293 -13.71 21.87 14.93
N HIS A 294 -13.15 22.30 13.81
CA HIS A 294 -13.70 23.38 12.99
C HIS A 294 -15.06 22.99 12.39
N SER A 295 -15.17 21.75 11.94
CA SER A 295 -16.39 21.15 11.42
C SER A 295 -17.49 21.08 12.48
N ILE A 296 -17.17 20.68 13.69
CA ILE A 296 -18.13 20.58 14.81
C ILE A 296 -18.64 21.98 15.20
N LYS A 297 -17.77 22.99 15.28
CA LYS A 297 -18.17 24.39 15.55
C LYS A 297 -19.13 24.91 14.46
N PHE A 298 -18.85 24.63 13.20
CA PHE A 298 -19.74 25.04 12.11
C PHE A 298 -21.10 24.35 12.20
N LEU A 299 -21.16 23.07 12.59
CA LEU A 299 -22.41 22.34 12.76
C LEU A 299 -23.36 23.06 13.72
N ALA A 300 -22.84 23.64 14.80
CA ALA A 300 -23.64 24.40 15.75
C ALA A 300 -24.34 25.63 15.12
N THR A 301 -23.84 26.13 13.98
CA THR A 301 -24.45 27.25 13.25
C THR A 301 -25.53 26.81 12.24
N THR A 302 -25.64 25.52 11.95
CA THR A 302 -26.59 24.99 10.94
C THR A 302 -27.95 24.60 11.51
N GLY A 303 -28.14 24.66 12.83
CA GLY A 303 -29.39 24.26 13.49
C GLY A 303 -29.53 22.74 13.69
N TYR A 304 -28.62 21.91 13.20
CA TYR A 304 -28.60 20.48 13.48
C TYR A 304 -27.98 20.21 14.85
N SER A 305 -28.63 19.38 15.65
CA SER A 305 -28.03 18.91 16.89
C SER A 305 -26.90 17.91 16.59
N LEU A 306 -25.91 17.79 17.48
CA LEU A 306 -24.82 16.84 17.35
C LEU A 306 -25.32 15.39 17.23
N THR A 307 -26.41 15.06 17.92
CA THR A 307 -27.04 13.73 17.87
C THR A 307 -27.70 13.45 16.52
N GLN A 308 -28.38 14.43 15.92
CA GLN A 308 -28.94 14.30 14.57
C GLN A 308 -27.84 14.09 13.53
N TYR A 309 -26.77 14.89 13.60
CA TYR A 309 -25.62 14.73 12.74
C TYR A 309 -24.95 13.35 12.87
N ALA A 310 -24.70 12.91 14.10
CA ALA A 310 -24.14 11.59 14.35
C ALA A 310 -25.05 10.47 13.81
N GLY A 311 -26.36 10.62 13.95
CA GLY A 311 -27.36 9.70 13.38
C GLY A 311 -27.31 9.64 11.84
N ILE A 312 -27.19 10.79 11.19
CA ILE A 312 -27.05 10.87 9.71
C ILE A 312 -25.75 10.20 9.24
N VAL A 313 -24.63 10.53 9.89
CA VAL A 313 -23.31 9.94 9.57
C VAL A 313 -23.34 8.42 9.77
N PHE A 314 -23.90 7.95 10.86
CA PHE A 314 -24.04 6.51 11.14
C PHE A 314 -24.92 5.83 10.08
N LEU A 315 -26.06 6.44 9.72
CA LEU A 315 -26.95 5.90 8.70
C LEU A 315 -26.26 5.81 7.32
N ILE A 316 -25.53 6.86 6.90
CA ILE A 316 -24.78 6.86 5.64
C ILE A 316 -23.70 5.75 5.69
N THR A 317 -22.95 5.65 6.79
CA THR A 317 -21.89 4.62 6.93
C THR A 317 -22.48 3.22 6.92
N PHE A 318 -23.56 2.99 7.62
CA PHE A 318 -24.27 1.71 7.64
C PHE A 318 -24.80 1.35 6.24
N THR A 319 -25.39 2.32 5.52
CA THR A 319 -25.88 2.11 4.16
C THR A 319 -24.74 1.81 3.19
N LEU A 320 -23.58 2.44 3.35
CA LEU A 320 -22.37 2.12 2.56
C LEU A 320 -21.95 0.64 2.73
N ILE A 321 -21.91 0.17 3.98
CA ILE A 321 -21.58 -1.23 4.30
C ILE A 321 -22.69 -2.17 3.78
N PHE A 322 -23.95 -1.79 3.92
CA PHE A 322 -25.08 -2.57 3.43
C PHE A 322 -25.09 -2.69 1.90
N LEU A 323 -24.93 -1.59 1.17
CA LEU A 323 -24.86 -1.60 -0.31
C LEU A 323 -23.68 -2.45 -0.80
N ARG A 324 -22.54 -2.37 -0.12
CA ARG A 324 -21.38 -3.20 -0.44
C ARG A 324 -21.66 -4.68 -0.20
N THR A 325 -22.25 -5.02 0.93
CA THR A 325 -22.67 -6.39 1.24
C THR A 325 -23.67 -6.92 0.22
N LEU A 326 -24.68 -6.11 -0.09
CA LEU A 326 -25.69 -6.43 -1.09
C LEU A 326 -25.08 -6.66 -2.48
N TRP A 327 -24.15 -5.79 -2.90
CA TRP A 327 -23.43 -5.93 -4.17
C TRP A 327 -22.64 -7.23 -4.26
N ILE A 328 -21.94 -7.60 -3.19
CA ILE A 328 -21.21 -8.85 -3.11
C ILE A 328 -22.17 -10.04 -3.28
N TYR A 329 -23.30 -10.05 -2.59
CA TYR A 329 -24.31 -11.10 -2.73
C TYR A 329 -24.90 -11.17 -4.14
N LEU A 330 -25.11 -10.04 -4.80
CA LEU A 330 -25.62 -9.98 -6.17
C LEU A 330 -24.60 -10.47 -7.21
N THR A 331 -23.31 -10.18 -7.01
CA THR A 331 -22.25 -10.49 -7.98
C THR A 331 -21.68 -11.90 -7.83
N LEU A 332 -21.71 -12.50 -6.65
CA LEU A 332 -21.22 -13.86 -6.40
C LEU A 332 -21.84 -14.93 -7.32
N PRO A 333 -23.17 -14.98 -7.56
CA PRO A 333 -23.76 -15.95 -8.48
C PRO A 333 -23.29 -15.76 -9.93
N PHE A 334 -23.11 -14.50 -10.37
CA PHE A 334 -22.61 -14.21 -11.72
C PHE A 334 -21.17 -14.70 -11.92
N GLU A 335 -20.32 -14.51 -10.90
CA GLU A 335 -18.94 -15.03 -10.93
C GLU A 335 -18.93 -16.56 -11.03
N ALA A 336 -19.81 -17.23 -10.30
CA ALA A 336 -19.96 -18.70 -10.36
C ALA A 336 -20.48 -19.19 -11.72
N LEU A 337 -21.42 -18.47 -12.35
CA LEU A 337 -21.97 -18.82 -13.65
C LEU A 337 -20.93 -18.70 -14.78
N ILE A 338 -20.08 -17.68 -14.72
CA ILE A 338 -19.09 -17.37 -15.76
C ILE A 338 -17.81 -18.20 -15.56
N SER A 339 -17.49 -18.61 -14.34
CA SER A 339 -16.34 -19.45 -14.03
C SER A 339 -16.64 -20.90 -14.38
N ARG A 340 -16.35 -21.32 -15.63
CA ARG A 340 -16.52 -22.71 -16.12
C ARG A 340 -15.76 -23.76 -15.29
N ARG A 341 -14.78 -23.36 -14.48
CA ARG A 341 -13.83 -24.26 -13.81
C ARG A 341 -14.37 -24.97 -12.56
N ASN A 342 -15.48 -24.50 -11.92
CA ASN A 342 -15.94 -25.04 -10.63
C ASN A 342 -17.46 -25.07 -10.43
N ARG A 343 -18.24 -25.38 -11.48
CA ARG A 343 -19.71 -25.41 -11.39
C ARG A 343 -20.26 -26.44 -10.40
N SER A 344 -19.55 -27.56 -10.18
CA SER A 344 -20.00 -28.67 -9.32
C SER A 344 -19.66 -28.51 -7.84
N THR A 345 -18.72 -27.61 -7.48
CA THR A 345 -18.22 -27.42 -6.11
C THR A 345 -18.49 -26.02 -5.54
N TRP A 346 -19.27 -25.20 -6.28
CA TRP A 346 -19.56 -23.85 -5.83
C TRP A 346 -20.41 -23.85 -4.55
N ARG A 347 -19.88 -23.25 -3.49
CA ARG A 347 -20.59 -23.00 -2.24
C ARG A 347 -20.53 -21.52 -1.92
N PHE A 348 -21.59 -20.98 -1.34
CA PHE A 348 -21.56 -19.62 -0.81
C PHE A 348 -20.37 -19.45 0.13
N PRO A 349 -19.57 -18.37 -0.01
CA PRO A 349 -18.46 -18.10 0.91
C PRO A 349 -18.99 -17.97 2.34
N ASN A 350 -18.14 -18.33 3.30
CA ASN A 350 -18.48 -18.20 4.71
C ASN A 350 -18.84 -16.73 5.01
N ILE A 351 -19.88 -16.52 5.82
CA ILE A 351 -20.36 -15.19 6.24
C ILE A 351 -19.20 -14.31 6.77
N LYS A 352 -18.20 -14.91 7.43
CA LYS A 352 -17.00 -14.19 7.89
C LYS A 352 -16.18 -13.58 6.75
N ILE A 353 -16.08 -14.28 5.61
CA ILE A 353 -15.38 -13.77 4.42
C ILE A 353 -16.15 -12.58 3.86
N ILE A 354 -17.46 -12.69 3.74
CA ILE A 354 -18.31 -11.61 3.26
C ILE A 354 -18.22 -10.41 4.19
N SER A 355 -18.24 -10.62 5.51
CA SER A 355 -18.08 -9.55 6.50
C SER A 355 -16.73 -8.84 6.39
N VAL A 356 -15.63 -9.58 6.14
CA VAL A 356 -14.30 -8.98 5.92
C VAL A 356 -14.29 -8.15 4.64
N PHE A 357 -14.90 -8.63 3.56
CA PHE A 357 -15.02 -7.82 2.33
C PHE A 357 -15.87 -6.57 2.54
N SER A 358 -16.96 -6.67 3.29
CA SER A 358 -17.89 -5.56 3.55
C SER A 358 -17.27 -4.49 4.45
N LEU A 359 -16.64 -4.89 5.55
CA LEU A 359 -15.97 -4.01 6.51
C LEU A 359 -14.60 -3.53 6.01
N GLY A 360 -13.96 -4.27 5.09
CA GLY A 360 -12.71 -3.89 4.47
C GLY A 360 -12.80 -2.68 3.53
N GLY A 361 -14.01 -2.23 3.20
CA GLY A 361 -14.24 -0.99 2.45
C GLY A 361 -14.13 0.27 3.32
N VAL A 362 -13.03 0.43 4.05
CA VAL A 362 -12.73 1.61 4.85
C VAL A 362 -12.58 2.83 3.95
N ARG A 363 -13.12 3.97 4.35
CA ARG A 363 -12.96 5.23 3.63
C ARG A 363 -11.70 5.94 4.12
N GLY A 364 -10.97 6.56 3.20
CA GLY A 364 -9.66 7.12 3.50
C GLY A 364 -9.47 8.56 3.05
N ALA A 365 -8.22 8.87 2.85
CA ALA A 365 -7.69 10.17 2.52
C ALA A 365 -8.25 10.78 1.23
N ILE A 366 -8.46 9.96 0.20
CA ILE A 366 -8.92 10.42 -1.12
C ILE A 366 -10.35 10.96 -1.05
N ALA A 367 -11.21 10.40 -0.17
CA ALA A 367 -12.55 10.94 0.07
C ALA A 367 -12.51 12.39 0.56
N LEU A 368 -11.58 12.68 1.50
CA LEU A 368 -11.39 14.04 2.01
C LEU A 368 -10.82 14.97 0.92
N ALA A 369 -9.82 14.51 0.19
CA ALA A 369 -9.23 15.27 -0.91
C ALA A 369 -10.27 15.66 -1.97
N ALA A 370 -11.08 14.69 -2.39
CA ALA A 370 -12.14 14.92 -3.37
C ALA A 370 -13.14 15.97 -2.87
N ILE A 371 -13.68 15.84 -1.66
CA ILE A 371 -14.72 16.78 -1.19
C ILE A 371 -14.17 18.17 -0.90
N LEU A 372 -12.93 18.29 -0.49
CA LEU A 372 -12.27 19.59 -0.30
C LEU A 372 -12.02 20.31 -1.63
N SER A 373 -11.87 19.55 -2.73
CA SER A 373 -11.70 20.11 -4.08
C SER A 373 -13.00 20.65 -4.71
N LEU A 374 -14.14 20.61 -4.00
CA LEU A 374 -15.36 21.28 -4.45
C LEU A 374 -15.11 22.77 -4.70
N PRO A 375 -15.56 23.33 -5.82
CA PRO A 375 -15.41 24.74 -6.12
C PRO A 375 -16.05 25.60 -5.03
N HIS A 376 -15.50 26.76 -4.78
CA HIS A 376 -16.04 27.71 -3.81
C HIS A 376 -17.28 28.43 -4.37
N LEU A 377 -17.26 28.72 -5.67
CA LEU A 377 -18.29 29.48 -6.39
C LEU A 377 -18.75 28.73 -7.63
N ILE A 378 -20.03 28.84 -7.95
CA ILE A 378 -20.64 28.45 -9.24
C ILE A 378 -21.36 29.71 -9.77
N ASP A 379 -20.97 30.20 -10.94
CA ASP A 379 -21.55 31.40 -11.56
C ASP A 379 -21.65 32.62 -10.62
N GLY A 380 -20.64 32.78 -9.76
CA GLY A 380 -20.59 33.87 -8.79
C GLY A 380 -21.34 33.62 -7.47
N ALA A 381 -22.14 32.54 -7.37
CA ALA A 381 -22.82 32.12 -6.13
C ALA A 381 -22.03 31.06 -5.36
N PRO A 382 -22.10 31.03 -4.00
CA PRO A 382 -21.45 29.99 -3.22
C PRO A 382 -21.96 28.59 -3.60
N PHE A 383 -21.05 27.59 -3.66
CA PHE A 383 -21.43 26.21 -3.90
C PHE A 383 -22.45 25.72 -2.85
N PRO A 384 -23.63 25.21 -3.27
CA PRO A 384 -24.69 24.81 -2.35
C PRO A 384 -24.22 23.79 -1.32
N SER A 385 -24.45 24.07 -0.05
CA SER A 385 -24.17 23.17 1.08
C SER A 385 -22.71 22.67 1.18
N ARG A 386 -21.72 23.33 0.52
CA ARG A 386 -20.31 22.88 0.47
C ARG A 386 -19.75 22.49 1.84
N LYS A 387 -19.95 23.37 2.85
CA LYS A 387 -19.45 23.10 4.21
C LYS A 387 -20.11 21.87 4.82
N LEU A 388 -21.42 21.67 4.59
CA LEU A 388 -22.15 20.51 5.10
C LEU A 388 -21.67 19.21 4.46
N LEU A 389 -21.38 19.21 3.16
CA LEU A 389 -20.82 18.07 2.45
C LEU A 389 -19.45 17.67 3.00
N ILE A 390 -18.57 18.64 3.26
CA ILE A 390 -17.25 18.40 3.85
C ILE A 390 -17.38 17.74 5.24
N ILE A 391 -18.26 18.28 6.09
CA ILE A 391 -18.49 17.75 7.44
C ILE A 391 -19.03 16.32 7.38
N LEU A 392 -19.97 16.03 6.48
CA LEU A 392 -20.51 14.68 6.30
C LEU A 392 -19.43 13.69 5.89
N VAL A 393 -18.53 14.06 4.95
CA VAL A 393 -17.42 13.19 4.55
C VAL A 393 -16.48 12.93 5.72
N ILE A 394 -16.06 13.96 6.45
CA ILE A 394 -15.21 13.81 7.64
C ILE A 394 -15.85 12.84 8.65
N GLY A 395 -17.13 13.02 8.95
CA GLY A 395 -17.86 12.16 9.86
C GLY A 395 -17.94 10.71 9.39
N VAL A 396 -18.25 10.49 8.10
CA VAL A 396 -18.37 9.13 7.52
C VAL A 396 -17.00 8.44 7.46
N VAL A 397 -15.92 9.15 7.08
CA VAL A 397 -14.56 8.61 7.10
C VAL A 397 -14.19 8.16 8.50
N LEU A 398 -14.36 9.02 9.51
CA LEU A 398 -14.06 8.71 10.91
C LEU A 398 -14.91 7.54 11.43
N CYS A 399 -16.21 7.55 11.17
CA CYS A 399 -17.13 6.48 11.56
C CYS A 399 -16.73 5.13 10.92
N SER A 400 -16.40 5.13 9.62
CA SER A 400 -15.97 3.92 8.92
C SER A 400 -14.65 3.36 9.46
N LEU A 401 -13.67 4.22 9.78
CA LEU A 401 -12.41 3.85 10.41
C LEU A 401 -12.63 3.20 11.78
N ILE A 402 -13.46 3.83 12.64
CA ILE A 402 -13.76 3.30 13.97
C ILE A 402 -14.50 1.96 13.86
N MET A 403 -15.57 1.89 13.06
CA MET A 403 -16.33 0.65 12.89
C MET A 403 -15.46 -0.50 12.38
N SER A 404 -14.65 -0.26 11.37
CA SER A 404 -13.78 -1.30 10.82
C SER A 404 -12.68 -1.71 11.79
N SER A 405 -12.10 -0.76 12.52
CA SER A 405 -11.09 -1.02 13.56
C SER A 405 -11.62 -1.91 14.69
N LEU A 406 -12.88 -1.76 15.06
CA LEU A 406 -13.50 -2.56 16.11
C LEU A 406 -14.01 -3.92 15.61
N LEU A 407 -14.63 -3.96 14.43
CA LEU A 407 -15.33 -5.14 13.94
C LEU A 407 -14.43 -6.11 13.15
N LEU A 408 -13.43 -5.63 12.39
CA LEU A 408 -12.53 -6.51 11.61
C LEU A 408 -11.77 -7.51 12.49
N PRO A 409 -11.15 -7.12 13.62
CA PRO A 409 -10.47 -8.07 14.50
C PRO A 409 -11.39 -9.16 15.05
N LEU A 410 -12.69 -8.86 15.26
CA LEU A 410 -13.67 -9.82 15.74
C LEU A 410 -14.08 -10.84 14.68
N MET A 411 -14.02 -10.47 13.39
CA MET A 411 -14.43 -11.33 12.27
C MET A 411 -13.31 -12.21 11.71
N THR A 412 -12.04 -11.88 11.99
CA THR A 412 -10.86 -12.58 11.48
C THR A 412 -10.51 -13.91 12.19
N PRO A 413 -10.87 -14.18 13.47
CA PRO A 413 -10.54 -15.46 14.12
C PRO A 413 -11.15 -16.66 13.35
N GLY A 414 -10.31 -17.65 13.05
CA GLY A 414 -10.70 -18.87 12.31
C GLY A 414 -10.48 -18.82 10.79
N LEU A 415 -10.20 -17.67 10.19
CA LEU A 415 -9.82 -17.57 8.78
C LEU A 415 -8.38 -18.08 8.52
N LYS A 416 -7.55 -18.17 9.55
CA LYS A 416 -6.17 -18.69 9.49
C LYS A 416 -6.06 -20.12 8.93
N LYS A 417 -7.05 -20.99 9.17
CA LYS A 417 -6.98 -22.40 8.75
C LYS A 417 -7.11 -22.64 7.25
N LEU A 418 -7.62 -21.67 6.51
CA LEU A 418 -7.96 -21.81 5.09
C LEU A 418 -6.80 -21.54 4.10
N ILE A 419 -5.61 -21.08 4.53
CA ILE A 419 -4.76 -20.29 3.63
C ILE A 419 -3.26 -20.62 3.60
N HIS A 420 -2.69 -21.22 4.64
CA HIS A 420 -1.23 -21.19 4.82
C HIS A 420 -0.42 -22.17 3.95
N LYS A 421 -1.04 -23.09 3.25
CA LYS A 421 -0.28 -24.15 2.57
C LYS A 421 0.28 -23.73 1.20
N HIS A 422 -0.44 -22.94 0.45
CA HIS A 422 -0.13 -22.74 -0.97
C HIS A 422 0.96 -21.67 -1.23
N SER A 423 0.94 -20.54 -0.53
CA SER A 423 1.92 -19.45 -0.73
C SER A 423 3.32 -19.83 -0.24
N GLN A 424 3.40 -20.53 0.89
CA GLN A 424 4.68 -20.96 1.46
C GLN A 424 5.32 -22.09 0.64
N ASP A 425 4.51 -22.95 0.04
CA ASP A 425 5.00 -24.01 -0.85
C ASP A 425 5.54 -23.41 -2.16
N GLU A 426 4.88 -22.40 -2.72
CA GLU A 426 5.34 -21.66 -3.92
C GLU A 426 6.65 -20.91 -3.67
N GLU A 427 6.79 -20.22 -2.53
CA GLU A 427 8.02 -19.53 -2.14
C GLU A 427 9.18 -20.51 -1.97
N ASN A 428 8.96 -21.61 -1.26
CA ASN A 428 9.97 -22.66 -1.06
C ASN A 428 10.40 -23.29 -2.39
N GLU A 429 9.47 -23.55 -3.30
CA GLU A 429 9.77 -24.11 -4.62
C GLU A 429 10.58 -23.14 -5.48
N ALA A 430 10.22 -21.85 -5.45
CA ALA A 430 10.96 -20.81 -6.15
C ALA A 430 12.39 -20.67 -5.61
N VAL A 431 12.57 -20.62 -4.29
CA VAL A 431 13.88 -20.54 -3.65
C VAL A 431 14.73 -21.76 -3.97
N LEU A 432 14.14 -22.97 -4.00
CA LEU A 432 14.84 -24.18 -4.41
C LEU A 432 15.32 -24.11 -5.85
N ALA A 433 14.47 -23.63 -6.78
CA ALA A 433 14.81 -23.47 -8.17
C ALA A 433 15.96 -22.46 -8.36
N LEU A 434 15.89 -21.32 -7.66
CA LEU A 434 16.94 -20.29 -7.66
C LEU A 434 18.27 -20.83 -7.13
N THR A 435 18.25 -21.58 -6.03
CA THR A 435 19.45 -22.15 -5.43
C THR A 435 20.11 -23.19 -6.35
N LYS A 436 19.31 -24.05 -7.00
CA LYS A 436 19.81 -25.00 -8.00
C LYS A 436 20.45 -24.29 -9.19
N ALA A 437 19.81 -23.24 -9.70
CA ALA A 437 20.35 -22.44 -10.81
C ALA A 437 21.66 -21.74 -10.42
N ALA A 438 21.76 -21.24 -9.18
CA ALA A 438 23.00 -20.63 -8.66
C ALA A 438 24.15 -21.65 -8.60
N VAL A 439 23.89 -22.86 -8.10
CA VAL A 439 24.90 -23.94 -8.07
C VAL A 439 25.36 -24.32 -9.47
N GLU A 440 24.46 -24.43 -10.44
CA GLU A 440 24.79 -24.71 -11.85
C GLU A 440 25.64 -23.59 -12.48
N ALA A 441 25.28 -22.35 -12.22
CA ALA A 441 26.05 -21.19 -12.68
C ALA A 441 27.47 -21.15 -12.11
N ILE A 442 27.66 -21.51 -10.82
CA ILE A 442 28.95 -21.60 -10.17
C ILE A 442 29.80 -22.70 -10.83
N LYS A 443 29.23 -23.90 -11.06
CA LYS A 443 29.92 -25.00 -11.73
C LYS A 443 30.37 -24.62 -13.13
N THR A 444 29.47 -23.99 -13.91
CA THR A 444 29.80 -23.54 -15.27
C THR A 444 30.91 -22.48 -15.26
N LYS A 445 30.80 -21.48 -14.37
CA LYS A 445 31.80 -20.40 -14.30
C LYS A 445 33.13 -20.92 -13.76
N SER A 446 33.16 -21.82 -12.78
CA SER A 446 34.38 -22.42 -12.24
C SER A 446 35.09 -23.25 -13.30
N SER A 447 34.38 -24.02 -14.13
CA SER A 447 34.99 -24.78 -15.25
C SER A 447 35.67 -23.87 -16.29
N ILE A 448 35.07 -22.73 -16.61
CA ILE A 448 35.66 -21.73 -17.53
C ILE A 448 36.92 -21.12 -16.90
N LEU A 449 36.83 -20.66 -15.66
CA LEU A 449 37.95 -20.05 -14.94
C LEU A 449 39.13 -21.04 -14.77
N CYS A 450 38.84 -22.30 -14.44
CA CYS A 450 39.85 -23.34 -14.26
C CYS A 450 40.57 -23.71 -15.56
N ASN A 451 40.01 -23.42 -16.74
CA ASN A 451 40.66 -23.65 -18.03
C ASN A 451 41.59 -22.50 -18.44
N GLU A 452 41.45 -21.33 -17.81
CA GLU A 452 42.21 -20.11 -18.13
C GLU A 452 43.44 -19.87 -17.20
N VAL A 453 43.62 -20.70 -16.15
CA VAL A 453 44.60 -20.48 -15.07
C VAL A 453 45.56 -21.64 -14.88
N ASN A 454 46.69 -21.41 -14.17
CA ASN A 454 47.71 -22.41 -13.84
C ASN A 454 47.18 -23.46 -12.85
N GLU A 455 47.83 -24.64 -12.78
CA GLU A 455 47.39 -25.75 -11.92
C GLU A 455 47.22 -25.36 -10.44
N ARG A 456 48.08 -24.51 -9.88
CA ARG A 456 47.97 -24.02 -8.50
C ARG A 456 46.76 -23.11 -8.29
N GLU A 457 46.50 -22.26 -9.25
CA GLU A 457 45.33 -21.35 -9.20
C GLU A 457 44.02 -22.11 -9.45
N LYS A 458 44.07 -23.19 -10.24
CA LYS A 458 42.95 -24.10 -10.48
C LYS A 458 42.53 -24.83 -9.19
N GLU A 459 43.48 -25.29 -8.39
CA GLU A 459 43.18 -25.91 -7.10
C GLU A 459 42.47 -24.94 -6.13
N VAL A 460 42.94 -23.69 -6.04
CA VAL A 460 42.31 -22.62 -5.26
C VAL A 460 40.93 -22.31 -5.78
N CYS A 461 40.75 -22.20 -7.11
CA CYS A 461 39.46 -21.93 -7.74
C CYS A 461 38.43 -23.02 -7.40
N LEU A 462 38.84 -24.30 -7.47
CA LEU A 462 37.95 -25.42 -7.16
C LEU A 462 37.60 -25.48 -5.66
N ASP A 463 38.55 -25.22 -4.76
CA ASP A 463 38.31 -25.18 -3.31
C ASP A 463 37.29 -24.06 -2.96
N VAL A 464 37.46 -22.86 -3.53
CA VAL A 464 36.52 -21.76 -3.35
C VAL A 464 35.15 -22.09 -3.92
N ALA A 465 35.09 -22.65 -5.13
CA ALA A 465 33.82 -23.04 -5.76
C ALA A 465 33.08 -24.09 -4.90
N ASN A 466 33.80 -25.11 -4.40
CA ASN A 466 33.22 -26.15 -3.56
C ASN A 466 32.67 -25.56 -2.24
N LYS A 467 33.40 -24.67 -1.56
CA LYS A 467 32.91 -23.99 -0.34
C LYS A 467 31.63 -23.20 -0.58
N ILE A 468 31.56 -22.49 -1.69
CA ILE A 468 30.36 -21.73 -2.05
C ILE A 468 29.20 -22.69 -2.35
N ILE A 469 29.42 -23.75 -3.15
CA ILE A 469 28.40 -24.76 -3.46
C ILE A 469 27.90 -25.45 -2.19
N GLU A 470 28.78 -25.76 -1.26
CA GLU A 470 28.40 -26.39 0.02
C GLU A 470 27.47 -25.49 0.85
N SER A 471 27.72 -24.17 0.90
CA SER A 471 26.83 -23.22 1.58
C SER A 471 25.44 -23.17 0.97
N PHE A 472 25.33 -23.24 -0.37
CA PHE A 472 24.04 -23.32 -1.06
C PHE A 472 23.34 -24.67 -0.83
N ASN A 473 24.09 -25.77 -0.79
CA ASN A 473 23.53 -27.10 -0.52
C ASN A 473 23.01 -27.20 0.92
N GLN A 474 23.70 -26.65 1.92
CA GLN A 474 23.20 -26.57 3.30
C GLN A 474 21.86 -25.83 3.37
N PHE A 475 21.70 -24.77 2.59
CA PHE A 475 20.44 -24.06 2.50
C PHE A 475 19.32 -24.89 1.83
N ILE A 476 19.64 -25.71 0.80
CA ILE A 476 18.70 -26.67 0.22
C ILE A 476 18.27 -27.71 1.25
N VAL A 477 19.21 -28.29 1.98
CA VAL A 477 18.96 -29.31 3.01
C VAL A 477 18.11 -28.76 4.15
N SER A 478 18.36 -27.52 4.59
CA SER A 478 17.56 -26.87 5.65
C SER A 478 16.08 -26.72 5.31
N ASN A 479 15.75 -26.62 4.01
CA ASN A 479 14.39 -26.45 3.54
C ASN A 479 13.73 -27.76 3.06
N HIS A 480 14.50 -28.70 2.49
CA HIS A 480 13.98 -29.90 1.79
C HIS A 480 14.56 -31.25 2.24
N GLY A 481 15.54 -31.27 3.18
CA GLY A 481 16.11 -32.49 3.74
C GLY A 481 15.13 -33.30 4.62
N SER A 482 15.58 -34.41 5.15
CA SER A 482 14.84 -35.14 6.19
C SER A 482 14.67 -34.28 7.46
N GLU A 483 13.75 -34.61 8.35
CA GLU A 483 13.49 -33.79 9.56
C GLU A 483 14.75 -33.63 10.44
N SER A 484 15.56 -34.67 10.59
CA SER A 484 16.84 -34.62 11.33
C SER A 484 17.89 -33.75 10.66
N GLU A 485 18.09 -33.89 9.35
CA GLU A 485 19.02 -33.07 8.57
C GLU A 485 18.60 -31.58 8.55
N LYS A 486 17.30 -31.30 8.50
CA LYS A 486 16.76 -29.93 8.60
C LYS A 486 17.10 -29.28 9.94
N ILE A 487 16.92 -30.01 11.04
CA ILE A 487 17.20 -29.48 12.39
C ILE A 487 18.70 -29.18 12.53
N GLU A 488 19.57 -30.10 12.13
CA GLU A 488 21.01 -29.94 12.21
C GLU A 488 21.50 -28.78 11.35
N SER A 489 21.04 -28.65 10.09
CA SER A 489 21.44 -27.55 9.22
C SER A 489 20.88 -26.20 9.68
N LEU A 490 19.67 -26.16 10.26
CA LEU A 490 19.12 -24.93 10.86
C LEU A 490 19.90 -24.51 12.11
N LEU A 491 20.36 -25.45 12.94
CA LEU A 491 21.22 -25.15 14.08
C LEU A 491 22.57 -24.61 13.62
N ALA A 492 23.20 -25.25 12.63
CA ALA A 492 24.48 -24.80 12.07
C ALA A 492 24.37 -23.38 11.52
N LEU A 493 23.32 -23.07 10.71
CA LEU A 493 23.04 -21.72 10.19
C LEU A 493 22.79 -20.71 11.31
N THR A 494 22.15 -21.12 12.39
CA THR A 494 21.87 -20.25 13.54
C THR A 494 23.16 -19.88 14.29
N PHE A 495 24.02 -20.86 14.56
CA PHE A 495 25.31 -20.62 15.21
C PHE A 495 26.25 -19.80 14.30
N GLU A 496 26.34 -20.12 13.03
CA GLU A 496 27.14 -19.36 12.08
C GLU A 496 26.74 -17.87 12.08
N ARG A 497 25.44 -17.57 12.09
CA ARG A 497 24.93 -16.19 12.13
C ARG A 497 25.23 -15.50 13.45
N GLN A 498 25.06 -16.17 14.58
CA GLN A 498 25.40 -15.61 15.89
C GLN A 498 26.87 -15.23 15.96
N LEU A 499 27.74 -16.09 15.44
CA LEU A 499 29.18 -15.83 15.39
C LEU A 499 29.54 -14.69 14.45
N ARG A 500 28.91 -14.63 13.28
CA ARG A 500 29.07 -13.51 12.32
C ARG A 500 28.57 -12.19 12.91
N TYR A 501 27.46 -12.22 13.65
CA TYR A 501 26.94 -11.03 14.33
C TYR A 501 27.89 -10.53 15.42
N ALA A 502 28.40 -11.43 16.26
CA ALA A 502 29.39 -11.10 17.27
C ALA A 502 30.68 -10.51 16.65
N ALA A 503 31.14 -11.05 15.52
CA ALA A 503 32.28 -10.52 14.79
C ALA A 503 32.05 -9.10 14.28
N LEU A 504 30.84 -8.81 13.73
CA LEU A 504 30.48 -7.46 13.30
C LEU A 504 30.39 -6.49 14.48
N GLU A 505 29.81 -6.91 15.59
CA GLU A 505 29.73 -6.10 16.80
C GLU A 505 31.11 -5.74 17.33
N GLY A 506 32.05 -6.72 17.39
CA GLY A 506 33.45 -6.48 17.70
C GLY A 506 34.13 -5.49 16.75
N ALA A 507 33.87 -5.61 15.43
CA ALA A 507 34.40 -4.69 14.44
C ALA A 507 33.85 -3.26 14.61
N HIS A 508 32.57 -3.12 14.94
CA HIS A 508 31.97 -1.82 15.25
C HIS A 508 32.55 -1.19 16.55
N GLN A 509 32.83 -2.00 17.58
CA GLN A 509 33.45 -1.52 18.82
C GLN A 509 34.87 -1.02 18.56
N GLU A 510 35.67 -1.79 17.82
CA GLU A 510 37.05 -1.40 17.47
C GLU A 510 37.05 -0.12 16.60
N LEU A 511 36.14 -0.01 15.63
CA LEU A 511 36.02 1.18 14.81
C LEU A 511 35.72 2.44 15.63
N ARG A 512 34.91 2.32 16.69
CA ARG A 512 34.65 3.42 17.64
C ARG A 512 35.87 3.79 18.45
N LEU A 513 36.68 2.81 18.87
CA LEU A 513 37.93 3.00 19.60
C LEU A 513 38.96 3.73 18.72
N LEU A 514 39.17 3.25 17.50
CA LEU A 514 40.08 3.88 16.54
C LEU A 514 39.71 5.35 16.25
N ARG A 515 38.42 5.67 16.22
CA ARG A 515 37.98 7.05 16.13
C ARG A 515 38.28 7.84 17.40
N LYS A 516 37.97 7.29 18.59
CA LYS A 516 38.22 7.94 19.87
C LYS A 516 39.70 8.23 20.07
N GLU A 517 40.57 7.32 19.64
CA GLU A 517 42.03 7.46 19.68
C GLU A 517 42.58 8.36 18.54
N ARG A 518 41.72 8.93 17.71
CA ARG A 518 42.08 9.78 16.54
C ARG A 518 42.98 9.07 15.51
N LYS A 519 43.00 7.76 15.46
CA LYS A 519 43.76 6.97 14.48
C LYS A 519 43.15 6.99 13.09
N ILE A 520 41.85 7.23 13.00
CA ILE A 520 41.13 7.37 11.73
C ILE A 520 40.33 8.67 11.70
N ASN A 521 40.20 9.24 10.52
CA ASN A 521 39.37 10.42 10.28
C ASN A 521 37.90 10.03 10.09
N ASN A 522 37.01 11.05 10.09
CA ASN A 522 35.58 10.83 9.98
C ASN A 522 35.17 10.25 8.61
N THR A 523 35.85 10.62 7.54
CA THR A 523 35.59 10.12 6.18
C THR A 523 35.90 8.63 6.06
N THR A 524 37.06 8.22 6.57
CA THR A 524 37.46 6.79 6.62
C THR A 524 36.50 5.98 7.49
N MET A 525 36.12 6.52 8.66
CA MET A 525 35.13 5.87 9.52
C MET A 525 33.79 5.66 8.80
N MET A 526 33.24 6.70 8.15
CA MET A 526 31.98 6.59 7.44
C MET A 526 32.00 5.57 6.30
N LYS A 527 33.13 5.49 5.59
CA LYS A 527 33.34 4.49 4.54
C LYS A 527 33.35 3.05 5.09
N ILE A 528 34.02 2.84 6.21
CA ILE A 528 34.10 1.51 6.83
C ILE A 528 32.77 1.13 7.47
N ILE A 529 32.12 2.07 8.20
CA ILE A 529 30.83 1.80 8.85
C ILE A 529 29.76 1.42 7.85
N SER A 530 29.67 2.12 6.71
CA SER A 530 28.70 1.78 5.66
C SER A 530 28.88 0.35 5.12
N THR A 531 30.11 -0.15 5.06
CA THR A 531 30.41 -1.53 4.65
C THR A 531 30.00 -2.54 5.71
N LEU A 532 30.24 -2.23 6.99
CA LEU A 532 29.84 -3.10 8.12
C LEU A 532 28.30 -3.13 8.25
N ASP A 533 27.64 -1.99 8.14
CA ASP A 533 26.18 -1.87 8.21
C ASP A 533 25.49 -2.67 7.10
N LEU A 534 26.00 -2.63 5.86
CA LEU A 534 25.48 -3.45 4.76
C LEU A 534 25.56 -4.95 5.07
N ARG A 535 26.68 -5.40 5.62
CA ARG A 535 26.84 -6.81 6.07
C ARG A 535 25.88 -7.15 7.21
N GLN A 536 25.67 -6.23 8.14
CA GLN A 536 24.77 -6.43 9.27
C GLN A 536 23.30 -6.52 8.80
N ILE A 537 22.88 -5.68 7.87
CA ILE A 537 21.54 -5.72 7.27
C ILE A 537 21.30 -7.06 6.59
N THR A 538 22.27 -7.55 5.80
CA THR A 538 22.15 -8.86 5.13
C THR A 538 21.95 -10.00 6.14
N LEU A 539 22.75 -10.04 7.20
CA LEU A 539 22.62 -11.05 8.26
C LEU A 539 21.30 -10.94 9.04
N TYR A 540 20.81 -9.71 9.27
CA TYR A 540 19.55 -9.50 9.99
C TYR A 540 18.34 -9.97 9.16
N THR A 541 18.32 -9.69 7.87
CA THR A 541 17.24 -10.11 6.96
C THR A 541 17.17 -11.65 6.87
N GLU A 542 18.32 -12.30 6.81
CA GLU A 542 18.42 -13.76 6.85
C GLU A 542 18.00 -14.32 8.22
N HIS A 543 18.25 -13.62 9.33
CA HIS A 543 17.88 -14.06 10.69
C HIS A 543 16.35 -14.11 10.87
N GLN A 544 15.61 -13.09 10.41
CA GLN A 544 14.15 -13.09 10.50
C GLN A 544 13.51 -14.25 9.73
N ALA A 545 14.04 -14.60 8.57
CA ALA A 545 13.53 -15.72 7.78
C ALA A 545 13.68 -17.08 8.51
N VAL A 546 14.81 -17.30 9.21
CA VAL A 546 15.09 -18.57 9.91
C VAL A 546 14.43 -18.63 11.30
N SER A 547 14.44 -17.54 12.07
CA SER A 547 13.77 -17.48 13.38
C SER A 547 12.27 -17.76 13.24
N ASN A 548 11.61 -17.16 12.23
CA ASN A 548 10.21 -17.45 11.93
C ASN A 548 9.95 -18.92 11.56
N SER A 549 10.94 -19.63 11.03
CA SER A 549 10.83 -21.05 10.70
C SER A 549 11.08 -21.96 11.91
N LEU A 550 11.97 -21.57 12.82
CA LEU A 550 12.28 -22.30 14.06
C LEU A 550 11.16 -22.19 15.09
N ASP A 551 10.63 -20.99 15.35
CA ASP A 551 9.53 -20.78 16.31
C ASP A 551 8.26 -21.54 15.91
N LYS A 552 8.00 -21.66 14.61
CA LYS A 552 6.88 -22.47 14.09
C LYS A 552 7.07 -23.97 14.33
N LYS A 553 8.30 -24.48 14.31
CA LYS A 553 8.62 -25.91 14.47
C LYS A 553 8.73 -26.32 15.93
N VAL A 554 9.35 -25.50 16.76
CA VAL A 554 9.45 -25.76 18.21
C VAL A 554 8.07 -25.76 18.86
N SER A 555 7.16 -24.85 18.45
CA SER A 555 5.79 -24.86 18.93
C SER A 555 4.95 -26.05 18.43
N ALA A 556 5.33 -26.68 17.31
CA ALA A 556 4.69 -27.89 16.81
C ALA A 556 5.14 -29.17 17.52
N THR A 557 6.39 -29.21 18.01
CA THR A 557 6.96 -30.37 18.73
C THR A 557 6.66 -30.37 20.22
N THR A 558 6.47 -29.18 20.83
CA THR A 558 6.14 -29.04 22.27
C THR A 558 4.67 -29.25 22.61
N ASN A 559 3.77 -29.36 21.63
CA ASN A 559 2.35 -29.64 21.83
C ASN A 559 1.88 -30.76 20.91
N PRO A 560 2.22 -32.04 21.18
CA PRO A 560 1.64 -33.16 20.42
C PRO A 560 0.14 -33.20 20.71
N LYS A 561 -0.69 -33.05 19.64
CA LYS A 561 -2.13 -33.26 19.75
C LYS A 561 -2.39 -34.65 20.36
N PRO A 562 -3.29 -34.78 21.34
CA PRO A 562 -3.72 -36.09 21.81
C PRO A 562 -4.33 -36.84 20.62
N SER A 563 -3.88 -38.08 20.45
CA SER A 563 -4.43 -39.03 19.48
C SER A 563 -5.95 -39.16 19.67
N PRO A 564 -6.76 -39.18 18.59
CA PRO A 564 -8.18 -39.42 18.73
C PRO A 564 -8.35 -40.83 19.31
N SER A 565 -8.92 -40.93 20.52
CA SER A 565 -9.37 -42.20 21.10
C SER A 565 -10.42 -42.81 20.15
N ILE A 566 -10.09 -43.97 19.64
CA ILE A 566 -11.02 -44.87 18.95
C ILE A 566 -12.04 -45.35 19.99
N SER A 567 -13.26 -44.92 19.84
CA SER A 567 -14.46 -45.58 20.37
C SER A 567 -15.62 -45.27 19.44
#